data_c9d349f6cad9123e2b83fca5461d9605
#
_entry.id   c9d349f6cad9123e2b83fca5461d9605
#
_cell.length_a   1.000
_cell.length_b   1.000
_cell.length_c   1.000
_cell.angle_alpha   90.00
_cell.angle_beta   90.00
_cell.angle_gamma   90.00
#
_symmetry.space_group_name_H-M   'P 1'
#
loop_
_entity.id
_entity.type
_entity.pdbx_description
1 polymer ?
#
loop_
_entity_poly.entity_id
_entity_poly.type
_entity_poly.pdbx_seq_one_letter_code
_entity_poly.pdbx_strand_id
1 'polypeptide(L)'
;MWQDAETGIHTCRKRQWSGDGTIARVRTALSPIFSTAVKKELLLKNPVINATTPKDTDTEERAYLDAEHCKELLTIINEFSNPQLTRLIRVLLFTGMRVGEITGLHWADVDFEHSTLTVRYSLYRSKRQYKLGTPKTKSSARIISLPPQVMETLAEQMEWQEQRKLDVGSRWIDRGTVFTGEYGEYMNATYVNTKFKELLRKHNFPNVHTHDLRHANASLLINMGVPVKVISEHLGHCDTRTTENIYAHVFAETRAKAADAISQALGTVN
;
A
#
# COMPACT_ATOMS: atom_id res chain seq x y z
N MET A 1 -7.76 11.58 37.04
CA MET A 1 -8.96 11.15 37.76
C MET A 1 -9.53 12.41 38.38
N TRP A 2 -10.68 12.91 37.90
CA TRP A 2 -11.36 14.08 38.45
C TRP A 2 -12.64 13.57 39.07
N GLN A 3 -12.90 13.96 40.32
CA GLN A 3 -14.17 13.71 41.01
C GLN A 3 -15.11 14.86 40.67
N ASP A 4 -16.33 14.51 40.27
CA ASP A 4 -17.40 15.48 40.14
C ASP A 4 -17.98 15.68 41.56
N ALA A 5 -17.96 16.91 42.02
CA ALA A 5 -18.25 17.24 43.45
C ALA A 5 -19.72 17.05 43.85
N GLU A 6 -20.65 16.86 42.90
CA GLU A 6 -22.08 16.74 43.15
C GLU A 6 -22.64 15.32 43.13
N THR A 7 -21.99 14.37 42.42
CA THR A 7 -22.58 13.03 42.22
C THR A 7 -21.74 11.86 42.73
N GLY A 8 -20.47 12.09 43.15
CA GLY A 8 -19.58 11.02 43.61
C GLY A 8 -19.23 9.96 42.54
N ILE A 9 -19.65 10.14 41.30
CA ILE A 9 -19.46 9.18 40.23
C ILE A 9 -18.11 9.46 39.51
N HIS A 10 -17.22 8.49 39.54
CA HIS A 10 -15.98 8.55 38.75
C HIS A 10 -16.28 8.46 37.27
N THR A 11 -16.36 9.59 36.59
CA THR A 11 -16.42 9.60 35.12
C THR A 11 -15.02 9.38 34.58
N CYS A 12 -14.76 8.17 34.08
CA CYS A 12 -13.62 7.94 33.21
C CYS A 12 -13.83 8.76 31.94
N ARG A 13 -12.95 9.76 31.68
CA ARG A 13 -12.95 10.46 30.39
C ARG A 13 -12.95 9.40 29.31
N LYS A 14 -14.01 9.32 28.49
CA LYS A 14 -14.00 8.50 27.28
C LYS A 14 -12.80 8.95 26.47
N ARG A 15 -11.67 8.21 26.57
CA ARG A 15 -10.65 8.30 25.53
C ARG A 15 -11.39 7.88 24.27
N GLN A 16 -11.45 8.76 23.30
CA GLN A 16 -11.88 8.43 21.98
C GLN A 16 -10.92 7.35 21.47
N TRP A 17 -11.34 6.09 21.60
CA TRP A 17 -10.57 4.95 21.12
C TRP A 17 -10.57 5.07 19.60
N SER A 18 -9.41 5.11 19.03
CA SER A 18 -9.22 5.07 17.60
C SER A 18 -10.06 3.94 17.00
N GLY A 19 -10.97 4.29 16.08
CA GLY A 19 -11.84 3.55 15.20
C GLY A 19 -12.15 2.07 15.49
N ASP A 20 -13.35 1.67 15.18
CA ASP A 20 -13.94 0.33 15.31
C ASP A 20 -13.04 -0.80 14.75
N GLY A 21 -12.21 -0.52 13.74
CA GLY A 21 -11.21 -1.42 13.21
C GLY A 21 -10.13 -1.86 14.22
N THR A 22 -9.84 -1.05 15.25
CA THR A 22 -8.91 -1.44 16.32
C THR A 22 -9.55 -2.46 17.24
N ILE A 23 -10.84 -2.30 17.57
CA ILE A 23 -11.61 -3.24 18.41
C ILE A 23 -11.70 -4.60 17.71
N ALA A 24 -12.00 -4.62 16.40
CA ALA A 24 -12.02 -5.84 15.60
C ALA A 24 -10.66 -6.57 15.58
N ARG A 25 -9.55 -5.83 15.47
CA ARG A 25 -8.19 -6.39 15.54
C ARG A 25 -7.87 -6.99 16.92
N VAL A 26 -8.24 -6.30 17.99
CA VAL A 26 -8.09 -6.82 19.37
C VAL A 26 -8.88 -8.13 19.53
N ARG A 27 -10.12 -8.18 19.07
CA ARG A 27 -10.94 -9.40 19.06
C ARG A 27 -10.26 -10.54 18.30
N THR A 28 -9.75 -10.27 17.10
CA THR A 28 -9.03 -11.24 16.26
C THR A 28 -7.76 -11.76 16.95
N ALA A 29 -7.05 -10.90 17.68
CA ALA A 29 -5.85 -11.30 18.43
C ALA A 29 -6.15 -12.10 19.68
N LEU A 30 -7.23 -11.77 20.41
CA LEU A 30 -7.61 -12.45 21.64
C LEU A 30 -8.29 -13.82 21.42
N SER A 31 -9.10 -13.94 20.35
CA SER A 31 -9.89 -15.15 20.11
C SER A 31 -9.06 -16.45 20.06
N PRO A 32 -7.89 -16.52 19.37
CA PRO A 32 -7.04 -17.71 19.39
C PRO A 32 -6.49 -18.07 20.79
N ILE A 33 -6.18 -17.05 21.62
CA ILE A 33 -5.68 -17.25 22.96
C ILE A 33 -6.72 -17.94 23.82
N PHE A 34 -7.95 -17.43 23.83
CA PHE A 34 -9.06 -18.04 24.59
C PHE A 34 -9.50 -19.38 24.00
N SER A 35 -9.44 -19.56 22.69
CA SER A 35 -9.68 -20.87 22.08
C SER A 35 -8.66 -21.93 22.52
N THR A 36 -7.40 -21.52 22.70
CA THR A 36 -6.36 -22.41 23.23
C THR A 36 -6.62 -22.75 24.70
N ALA A 37 -7.07 -21.76 25.51
CA ALA A 37 -7.44 -21.99 26.89
C ALA A 37 -8.62 -22.98 27.04
N VAL A 38 -9.62 -22.90 26.16
CA VAL A 38 -10.72 -23.88 26.10
C VAL A 38 -10.21 -25.28 25.72
N LYS A 39 -9.32 -25.38 24.71
CA LYS A 39 -8.71 -26.66 24.33
C LYS A 39 -7.89 -27.31 25.45
N LYS A 40 -7.34 -26.49 26.35
CA LYS A 40 -6.58 -26.95 27.53
C LYS A 40 -7.46 -27.10 28.77
N GLU A 41 -8.77 -27.06 28.62
CA GLU A 41 -9.75 -27.19 29.70
C GLU A 41 -9.62 -26.15 30.84
N LEU A 42 -8.93 -25.03 30.55
CA LEU A 42 -8.79 -23.90 31.49
C LEU A 42 -10.05 -23.01 31.51
N LEU A 43 -10.85 -23.06 30.45
CA LEU A 43 -12.12 -22.33 30.30
C LEU A 43 -13.16 -23.23 29.64
N LEU A 44 -14.42 -23.07 30.06
CA LEU A 44 -15.54 -23.82 29.47
C LEU A 44 -15.89 -23.33 28.07
N LYS A 45 -15.74 -22.05 27.80
CA LYS A 45 -16.05 -21.43 26.48
C LYS A 45 -15.23 -20.17 26.26
N ASN A 46 -15.02 -19.85 24.98
CA ASN A 46 -14.28 -18.65 24.58
C ASN A 46 -15.19 -17.40 24.75
N PRO A 47 -14.88 -16.48 25.67
CA PRO A 47 -15.71 -15.30 25.91
C PRO A 47 -15.71 -14.29 24.76
N VAL A 48 -14.73 -14.37 23.87
CA VAL A 48 -14.56 -13.43 22.74
C VAL A 48 -15.49 -13.74 21.57
N ILE A 49 -16.01 -14.97 21.47
CA ILE A 49 -16.87 -15.38 20.34
C ILE A 49 -18.17 -14.55 20.35
N ASN A 50 -18.76 -14.34 21.53
CA ASN A 50 -20.02 -13.63 21.68
C ASN A 50 -19.83 -12.12 21.96
N ALA A 51 -18.59 -11.62 21.97
CA ALA A 51 -18.35 -10.20 22.11
C ALA A 51 -18.83 -9.45 20.86
N THR A 52 -19.78 -8.54 21.04
CA THR A 52 -20.22 -7.64 19.97
C THR A 52 -19.15 -6.60 19.71
N THR A 53 -18.71 -6.51 18.48
CA THR A 53 -17.88 -5.39 18.03
C THR A 53 -18.79 -4.34 17.40
N PRO A 54 -18.55 -3.03 17.65
CA PRO A 54 -19.24 -1.99 16.92
C PRO A 54 -19.12 -2.26 15.42
N LYS A 55 -20.18 -2.02 14.65
CA LYS A 55 -20.07 -2.01 13.19
C LYS A 55 -19.26 -0.78 12.80
N ASP A 56 -18.30 -0.96 11.91
CA ASP A 56 -17.53 0.16 11.33
C ASP A 56 -18.52 1.04 10.56
N THR A 57 -19.05 2.07 11.24
CA THR A 57 -19.99 3.04 10.65
C THR A 57 -19.26 4.20 9.99
N ASP A 58 -17.99 4.38 10.30
CA ASP A 58 -17.08 5.40 9.74
C ASP A 58 -16.05 4.79 8.80
N THR A 59 -16.47 3.94 7.88
CA THR A 59 -15.70 3.79 6.66
C THR A 59 -15.88 5.10 5.89
N GLU A 60 -15.01 6.10 6.15
CA GLU A 60 -14.78 7.13 5.14
C GLU A 60 -14.62 6.37 3.82
N GLU A 61 -15.50 6.62 2.87
CA GLU A 61 -15.34 6.08 1.52
C GLU A 61 -13.95 6.45 1.08
N ARG A 62 -13.07 5.45 1.03
CA ARG A 62 -11.69 5.68 0.61
C ARG A 62 -11.77 6.20 -0.81
N ALA A 63 -11.22 7.39 -1.02
CA ALA A 63 -11.20 8.00 -2.33
C ALA A 63 -10.54 7.00 -3.30
N TYR A 64 -11.33 6.56 -4.26
CA TYR A 64 -10.88 5.70 -5.33
C TYR A 64 -10.21 6.58 -6.38
N LEU A 65 -8.95 6.29 -6.70
CA LEU A 65 -8.25 7.00 -7.76
C LEU A 65 -8.56 6.35 -9.10
N ASP A 66 -9.33 7.02 -9.92
CA ASP A 66 -9.54 6.68 -11.33
C ASP A 66 -8.35 7.15 -12.21
N ALA A 67 -8.48 6.97 -13.52
CA ALA A 67 -7.43 7.33 -14.46
C ALA A 67 -7.13 8.84 -14.49
N GLU A 68 -8.16 9.68 -14.33
CA GLU A 68 -7.99 11.15 -14.34
C GLU A 68 -7.30 11.62 -13.08
N HIS A 69 -7.69 11.13 -11.90
CA HIS A 69 -6.98 11.40 -10.66
C HIS A 69 -5.52 10.93 -10.72
N CYS A 70 -5.25 9.78 -11.37
CA CYS A 70 -3.88 9.31 -11.53
C CYS A 70 -3.03 10.24 -12.42
N LYS A 71 -3.61 10.81 -13.50
CA LYS A 71 -2.93 11.80 -14.35
C LYS A 71 -2.67 13.09 -13.61
N GLU A 72 -3.67 13.61 -12.89
CA GLU A 72 -3.53 14.79 -12.04
C GLU A 72 -2.43 14.58 -10.99
N LEU A 73 -2.42 13.43 -10.32
CA LEU A 73 -1.40 13.07 -9.35
C LEU A 73 0.00 13.08 -9.98
N LEU A 74 0.18 12.55 -11.19
CA LEU A 74 1.46 12.57 -11.89
C LEU A 74 1.96 14.00 -12.19
N THR A 75 1.06 14.97 -12.30
CA THR A 75 1.41 16.39 -12.43
C THR A 75 1.80 16.96 -11.06
N ILE A 76 1.00 16.72 -10.04
CA ILE A 76 1.20 17.25 -8.68
C ILE A 76 2.53 16.80 -8.07
N ILE A 77 2.93 15.53 -8.27
CA ILE A 77 4.17 15.01 -7.68
C ILE A 77 5.44 15.68 -8.20
N ASN A 78 5.40 16.38 -9.34
CA ASN A 78 6.54 17.11 -9.85
C ASN A 78 6.89 18.34 -8.98
N GLU A 79 6.01 18.74 -8.07
CA GLU A 79 6.26 19.83 -7.12
C GLU A 79 7.00 19.41 -5.84
N PHE A 80 7.38 18.13 -5.70
CA PHE A 80 8.25 17.75 -4.60
C PHE A 80 9.59 18.48 -4.69
N SER A 81 10.01 19.09 -3.60
CA SER A 81 11.35 19.69 -3.48
C SER A 81 12.48 18.66 -3.55
N ASN A 82 12.18 17.41 -3.18
CA ASN A 82 13.10 16.28 -3.32
C ASN A 82 12.70 15.46 -4.55
N PRO A 83 13.49 15.51 -5.65
CA PRO A 83 13.15 14.83 -6.90
C PRO A 83 13.02 13.30 -6.75
N GLN A 84 13.72 12.73 -5.78
CA GLN A 84 13.64 11.31 -5.47
C GLN A 84 12.22 10.89 -5.04
N LEU A 85 11.46 11.75 -4.33
CA LEU A 85 10.08 11.47 -3.96
C LEU A 85 9.15 11.42 -5.17
N THR A 86 9.33 12.34 -6.13
CA THR A 86 8.61 12.32 -7.41
C THR A 86 8.78 10.97 -8.10
N ARG A 87 10.03 10.54 -8.25
CA ARG A 87 10.38 9.28 -8.93
C ARG A 87 9.83 8.07 -8.15
N LEU A 88 9.96 8.05 -6.83
CA LEU A 88 9.44 6.98 -5.98
C LEU A 88 7.92 6.82 -6.11
N ILE A 89 7.16 7.92 -6.03
CA ILE A 89 5.69 7.87 -6.14
C ILE A 89 5.28 7.46 -7.56
N ARG A 90 5.98 7.93 -8.60
CA ARG A 90 5.74 7.50 -9.98
C ARG A 90 5.94 5.99 -10.13
N VAL A 91 7.05 5.44 -9.66
CA VAL A 91 7.30 3.99 -9.70
C VAL A 91 6.24 3.22 -8.92
N LEU A 92 5.82 3.69 -7.73
CA LEU A 92 4.74 3.08 -6.95
C LEU A 92 3.43 2.98 -7.73
N LEU A 93 3.03 4.07 -8.39
CA LEU A 93 1.78 4.12 -9.15
C LEU A 93 1.80 3.14 -10.34
N PHE A 94 2.91 3.10 -11.08
CA PHE A 94 3.03 2.22 -12.26
C PHE A 94 3.22 0.75 -11.93
N THR A 95 3.84 0.42 -10.79
CA THR A 95 4.19 -0.97 -10.44
C THR A 95 3.26 -1.61 -9.42
N GLY A 96 2.45 -0.82 -8.73
CA GLY A 96 1.63 -1.31 -7.62
C GLY A 96 2.42 -1.92 -6.46
N MET A 97 3.71 -1.64 -6.33
CA MET A 97 4.54 -2.10 -5.21
C MET A 97 4.06 -1.54 -3.88
N ARG A 98 4.34 -2.25 -2.80
CA ARG A 98 4.15 -1.72 -1.44
C ARG A 98 5.27 -0.73 -1.10
N VAL A 99 4.99 0.26 -0.26
CA VAL A 99 6.01 1.25 0.14
C VAL A 99 7.26 0.60 0.77
N GLY A 100 7.10 -0.50 1.51
CA GLY A 100 8.24 -1.25 2.04
C GLY A 100 9.03 -2.00 0.97
N GLU A 101 8.39 -2.44 -0.11
CA GLU A 101 9.05 -3.09 -1.24
C GLU A 101 9.90 -2.08 -2.02
N ILE A 102 9.36 -0.90 -2.33
CA ILE A 102 10.11 0.11 -3.09
C ILE A 102 11.24 0.74 -2.27
N THR A 103 11.05 0.96 -0.96
CA THR A 103 12.14 1.45 -0.10
C THR A 103 13.20 0.40 0.19
N GLY A 104 12.91 -0.87 -0.06
CA GLY A 104 13.85 -1.99 0.00
C GLY A 104 14.36 -2.47 -1.38
N LEU A 105 14.01 -1.78 -2.46
CA LEU A 105 14.46 -2.13 -3.82
C LEU A 105 15.95 -1.82 -3.99
N HIS A 106 16.72 -2.79 -4.50
CA HIS A 106 18.14 -2.62 -4.79
C HIS A 106 18.36 -2.44 -6.28
N TRP A 107 19.44 -1.75 -6.65
CA TRP A 107 19.83 -1.62 -8.06
C TRP A 107 20.11 -2.97 -8.72
N ALA A 108 20.62 -3.93 -7.98
CA ALA A 108 20.84 -5.30 -8.46
C ALA A 108 19.54 -6.05 -8.83
N ASP A 109 18.37 -5.52 -8.44
CA ASP A 109 17.07 -6.08 -8.73
C ASP A 109 16.38 -5.39 -9.92
N VAL A 110 17.02 -4.36 -10.52
CA VAL A 110 16.54 -3.63 -11.71
C VAL A 110 17.34 -4.10 -12.92
N ASP A 111 16.63 -4.66 -13.89
CA ASP A 111 17.21 -5.10 -15.16
C ASP A 111 16.84 -4.08 -16.26
N PHE A 112 17.82 -3.28 -16.63
CA PHE A 112 17.65 -2.25 -17.66
C PHE A 112 17.60 -2.83 -19.06
N GLU A 113 18.22 -3.98 -19.31
CA GLU A 113 18.23 -4.64 -20.61
C GLU A 113 16.86 -5.25 -20.93
N HIS A 114 16.24 -5.93 -19.97
CA HIS A 114 14.95 -6.58 -20.15
C HIS A 114 13.76 -5.71 -19.68
N SER A 115 14.01 -4.48 -19.23
CA SER A 115 12.98 -3.58 -18.71
C SER A 115 12.12 -4.23 -17.61
N THR A 116 12.77 -4.85 -16.62
CA THR A 116 12.09 -5.52 -15.50
C THR A 116 12.69 -5.14 -14.16
N LEU A 117 11.92 -5.33 -13.10
CA LEU A 117 12.41 -5.33 -11.74
C LEU A 117 11.94 -6.57 -10.98
N THR A 118 12.75 -7.04 -10.07
CA THR A 118 12.44 -8.18 -9.19
C THR A 118 12.18 -7.69 -7.77
N VAL A 119 10.98 -7.96 -7.25
CA VAL A 119 10.65 -7.67 -5.86
C VAL A 119 11.15 -8.82 -4.99
N ARG A 120 12.30 -8.62 -4.32
CA ARG A 120 12.92 -9.65 -3.45
C ARG A 120 12.78 -9.35 -1.98
N TYR A 121 12.71 -8.07 -1.61
CA TYR A 121 12.75 -7.64 -0.23
C TYR A 121 11.65 -6.63 0.08
N SER A 122 11.34 -6.53 1.36
CA SER A 122 10.52 -5.45 1.90
C SER A 122 11.22 -4.86 3.12
N LEU A 123 11.48 -3.57 3.10
CA LEU A 123 12.04 -2.85 4.23
C LEU A 123 10.95 -2.61 5.29
N TYR A 124 11.24 -2.95 6.53
CA TYR A 124 10.36 -2.66 7.65
C TYR A 124 11.16 -2.26 8.89
N ARG A 125 10.49 -1.59 9.81
CA ARG A 125 11.12 -1.16 11.06
C ARG A 125 10.70 -2.08 12.21
N SER A 126 11.68 -2.65 12.92
CA SER A 126 11.47 -3.49 14.10
C SER A 126 12.43 -3.06 15.21
N LYS A 127 11.92 -2.83 16.41
CA LYS A 127 12.73 -2.40 17.58
C LYS A 127 13.66 -1.21 17.26
N ARG A 128 13.15 -0.21 16.56
CA ARG A 128 13.87 1.00 16.09
C ARG A 128 14.97 0.76 15.03
N GLN A 129 15.14 -0.45 14.54
CA GLN A 129 16.11 -0.79 13.47
C GLN A 129 15.38 -1.12 12.17
N TYR A 130 15.99 -0.77 11.05
CA TYR A 130 15.54 -1.22 9.74
C TYR A 130 15.99 -2.65 9.47
N LYS A 131 15.09 -3.45 8.92
CA LYS A 131 15.34 -4.83 8.52
C LYS A 131 14.77 -5.07 7.14
N LEU A 132 15.57 -5.71 6.30
CA LEU A 132 15.09 -6.29 5.05
C LEU A 132 14.49 -7.65 5.38
N GLY A 133 13.20 -7.80 5.10
CA GLY A 133 12.53 -9.09 5.19
C GLY A 133 12.36 -9.68 3.80
N THR A 134 12.61 -10.96 3.69
CA THR A 134 12.13 -11.70 2.52
C THR A 134 10.60 -11.72 2.55
N PRO A 135 9.94 -11.67 1.40
CA PRO A 135 8.51 -11.82 1.35
C PRO A 135 8.07 -13.09 2.07
N LYS A 136 7.02 -13.00 2.88
CA LYS A 136 6.53 -14.11 3.74
C LYS A 136 6.12 -15.37 2.96
N THR A 137 5.93 -15.26 1.66
CA THR A 137 5.52 -16.35 0.77
C THR A 137 6.33 -16.32 -0.51
N LYS A 138 6.55 -17.49 -1.13
CA LYS A 138 7.22 -17.60 -2.45
C LYS A 138 6.52 -16.78 -3.54
N SER A 139 5.20 -16.61 -3.44
CA SER A 139 4.39 -15.82 -4.38
C SER A 139 4.61 -14.30 -4.26
N SER A 140 5.24 -13.84 -3.20
CA SER A 140 5.53 -12.40 -3.02
C SER A 140 6.82 -11.97 -3.73
N ALA A 141 7.74 -12.91 -4.02
CA ALA A 141 8.86 -12.68 -4.92
C ALA A 141 8.31 -12.72 -6.35
N ARG A 142 8.43 -11.63 -7.07
CA ARG A 142 7.85 -11.48 -8.42
C ARG A 142 8.69 -10.59 -9.29
N ILE A 143 8.56 -10.80 -10.60
CA ILE A 143 9.15 -9.92 -11.62
C ILE A 143 8.04 -9.02 -12.15
N ILE A 144 8.31 -7.73 -12.27
CA ILE A 144 7.41 -6.72 -12.82
C ILE A 144 8.03 -6.18 -14.08
N SER A 145 7.33 -6.26 -15.22
CA SER A 145 7.71 -5.57 -16.45
C SER A 145 7.45 -4.08 -16.32
N LEU A 146 8.39 -3.27 -16.76
CA LEU A 146 8.37 -1.83 -16.60
C LEU A 146 8.11 -1.14 -17.94
N PRO A 147 7.18 -0.18 -18.02
CA PRO A 147 7.01 0.64 -19.19
C PRO A 147 8.19 1.63 -19.37
N PRO A 148 8.45 2.12 -20.58
CA PRO A 148 9.59 3.01 -20.86
C PRO A 148 9.69 4.21 -19.91
N GLN A 149 8.58 4.83 -19.53
CA GLN A 149 8.53 5.97 -18.62
C GLN A 149 9.07 5.66 -17.23
N VAL A 150 8.91 4.41 -16.76
CA VAL A 150 9.45 3.97 -15.47
C VAL A 150 10.94 3.69 -15.61
N MET A 151 11.38 3.13 -16.73
CA MET A 151 12.81 2.91 -17.01
C MET A 151 13.58 4.24 -17.06
N GLU A 152 13.05 5.25 -17.74
CA GLU A 152 13.58 6.61 -17.77
C GLU A 152 13.66 7.20 -16.34
N THR A 153 12.57 7.05 -15.58
CA THR A 153 12.52 7.50 -14.17
C THR A 153 13.59 6.84 -13.30
N LEU A 154 13.88 5.55 -13.51
CA LEU A 154 14.92 4.83 -12.79
C LEU A 154 16.33 5.24 -13.25
N ALA A 155 16.52 5.50 -14.55
CA ALA A 155 17.79 6.03 -15.06
C ALA A 155 18.10 7.42 -14.47
N GLU A 156 17.13 8.34 -14.48
CA GLU A 156 17.25 9.64 -13.81
C GLU A 156 17.54 9.51 -12.30
N GLN A 157 16.94 8.51 -11.64
CA GLN A 157 17.20 8.25 -10.22
C GLN A 157 18.63 7.78 -9.98
N MET A 158 19.18 6.98 -10.88
CA MET A 158 20.56 6.50 -10.81
C MET A 158 21.55 7.67 -10.96
N GLU A 159 21.36 8.51 -11.98
CA GLU A 159 22.19 9.71 -12.20
C GLU A 159 22.16 10.67 -11.00
N TRP A 160 20.95 10.94 -10.51
CA TRP A 160 20.77 11.79 -9.32
C TRP A 160 21.47 11.20 -8.09
N GLN A 161 21.40 9.90 -7.89
CA GLN A 161 22.01 9.24 -6.75
C GLN A 161 23.55 9.25 -6.84
N GLU A 162 24.12 9.05 -8.03
CA GLU A 162 25.57 9.15 -8.23
C GLU A 162 26.08 10.58 -7.96
N GLN A 163 25.36 11.60 -8.43
CA GLN A 163 25.69 13.00 -8.09
C GLN A 163 25.61 13.23 -6.57
N ARG A 164 24.56 12.70 -5.93
CA ARG A 164 24.39 12.83 -4.48
C ARG A 164 25.50 12.14 -3.69
N LYS A 165 26.00 11.00 -4.16
CA LYS A 165 27.18 10.33 -3.57
C LYS A 165 28.42 11.24 -3.60
N LEU A 166 28.64 11.93 -4.72
CA LEU A 166 29.76 12.87 -4.85
C LEU A 166 29.61 14.04 -3.88
N ASP A 167 28.43 14.64 -3.78
CA ASP A 167 28.16 15.79 -2.91
C ASP A 167 28.34 15.44 -1.42
N VAL A 168 27.93 14.25 -1.02
CA VAL A 168 27.99 13.77 0.37
C VAL A 168 29.39 13.24 0.72
N GLY A 169 30.11 12.71 -0.25
CA GLY A 169 31.46 12.17 -0.10
C GLY A 169 31.57 11.03 0.90
N SER A 170 32.55 11.09 1.78
CA SER A 170 32.85 10.02 2.75
C SER A 170 31.73 9.72 3.77
N ARG A 171 30.73 10.57 3.87
CA ARG A 171 29.55 10.36 4.74
C ARG A 171 28.49 9.46 4.09
N TRP A 172 28.66 9.14 2.80
CA TRP A 172 27.70 8.27 2.11
C TRP A 172 27.73 6.85 2.64
N ILE A 173 26.55 6.32 2.96
CA ILE A 173 26.35 4.92 3.39
C ILE A 173 25.77 4.15 2.22
N ASP A 174 26.60 3.41 1.49
CA ASP A 174 26.10 2.62 0.37
C ASP A 174 25.36 1.37 0.85
N ARG A 175 24.05 1.35 0.58
CA ARG A 175 23.17 0.20 0.83
C ARG A 175 22.76 -0.51 -0.45
N GLY A 176 23.19 -0.01 -1.62
CA GLY A 176 22.77 -0.53 -2.91
C GLY A 176 21.29 -0.33 -3.24
N THR A 177 20.55 0.42 -2.42
CA THR A 177 19.10 0.67 -2.62
C THR A 177 18.85 1.79 -3.63
N VAL A 178 17.77 1.66 -4.40
CA VAL A 178 17.37 2.64 -5.42
C VAL A 178 16.94 3.97 -4.78
N PHE A 179 16.17 3.90 -3.70
CA PHE A 179 15.69 5.07 -2.96
C PHE A 179 16.31 5.09 -1.56
N THR A 180 16.95 6.20 -1.22
CA THR A 180 17.77 6.33 -0.01
C THR A 180 17.36 7.51 0.85
N GLY A 181 17.79 7.50 2.10
CA GLY A 181 17.83 8.70 2.93
C GLY A 181 18.88 9.71 2.43
N GLU A 182 19.10 10.75 3.21
CA GLU A 182 19.94 11.90 2.81
C GLU A 182 21.41 11.51 2.60
N TYR A 183 21.90 10.54 3.37
CA TYR A 183 23.29 10.05 3.35
C TYR A 183 23.42 8.62 2.83
N GLY A 184 22.46 8.14 2.05
CA GLY A 184 22.49 6.78 1.48
C GLY A 184 21.92 5.68 2.38
N GLU A 185 21.48 6.00 3.61
CA GLU A 185 20.82 5.08 4.51
C GLU A 185 19.43 4.65 3.98
N TYR A 186 18.84 3.63 4.61
CA TYR A 186 17.50 3.19 4.22
C TYR A 186 16.44 4.30 4.34
N MET A 187 15.68 4.50 3.29
CA MET A 187 14.59 5.48 3.26
C MET A 187 13.46 5.07 4.22
N ASN A 188 13.01 6.04 5.02
CA ASN A 188 11.91 5.84 5.95
C ASN A 188 10.55 5.89 5.23
N ALA A 189 9.82 4.78 5.21
CA ALA A 189 8.47 4.73 4.64
C ALA A 189 7.49 5.73 5.31
N THR A 190 7.65 6.03 6.60
CA THR A 190 6.86 7.06 7.28
C THR A 190 7.15 8.46 6.71
N TYR A 191 8.41 8.76 6.41
CA TYR A 191 8.79 10.01 5.76
C TYR A 191 8.12 10.16 4.39
N VAL A 192 8.17 9.10 3.56
CA VAL A 192 7.49 9.08 2.25
C VAL A 192 6.00 9.37 2.41
N ASN A 193 5.32 8.65 3.31
CA ASN A 193 3.88 8.85 3.57
C ASN A 193 3.56 10.26 4.06
N THR A 194 4.39 10.82 4.96
CA THR A 194 4.18 12.17 5.49
C THR A 194 4.31 13.22 4.39
N LYS A 195 5.39 13.14 3.60
CA LYS A 195 5.63 14.09 2.50
C LYS A 195 4.58 13.98 1.40
N PHE A 196 4.15 12.77 1.09
CA PHE A 196 3.06 12.54 0.14
C PHE A 196 1.76 13.20 0.61
N LYS A 197 1.35 12.99 1.86
CA LYS A 197 0.16 13.64 2.43
C LYS A 197 0.25 15.17 2.48
N GLU A 198 1.42 15.71 2.84
CA GLU A 198 1.65 17.16 2.84
C GLU A 198 1.43 17.76 1.45
N LEU A 199 1.96 17.11 0.40
CA LEU A 199 1.81 17.54 -0.97
C LEU A 199 0.34 17.48 -1.41
N LEU A 200 -0.35 16.36 -1.21
CA LEU A 200 -1.76 16.21 -1.60
C LEU A 200 -2.65 17.25 -0.92
N ARG A 201 -2.42 17.53 0.37
CA ARG A 201 -3.17 18.56 1.10
C ARG A 201 -2.93 19.96 0.53
N LYS A 202 -1.70 20.28 0.08
CA LYS A 202 -1.38 21.56 -0.56
C LYS A 202 -2.23 21.79 -1.83
N HIS A 203 -2.54 20.71 -2.55
CA HIS A 203 -3.30 20.76 -3.81
C HIS A 203 -4.81 20.46 -3.63
N ASN A 204 -5.30 20.35 -2.39
CA ASN A 204 -6.68 19.92 -2.11
C ASN A 204 -7.05 18.59 -2.81
N PHE A 205 -6.04 17.76 -3.08
CA PHE A 205 -6.25 16.44 -3.69
C PHE A 205 -6.85 15.48 -2.66
N PRO A 206 -7.64 14.46 -3.08
CA PRO A 206 -8.23 13.49 -2.17
C PRO A 206 -7.23 12.89 -1.17
N ASN A 207 -7.67 12.66 0.08
CA ASN A 207 -6.82 12.13 1.15
C ASN A 207 -6.52 10.65 0.92
N VAL A 208 -5.52 10.37 0.10
CA VAL A 208 -5.04 9.02 -0.20
C VAL A 208 -3.67 8.75 0.42
N HIS A 209 -3.33 7.49 0.60
CA HIS A 209 -2.06 7.02 1.12
C HIS A 209 -1.25 6.36 0.00
N THR A 210 0.04 6.14 0.21
CA THR A 210 0.86 5.40 -0.77
C THR A 210 0.33 4.00 -1.08
N HIS A 211 -0.42 3.38 -0.14
CA HIS A 211 -1.04 2.08 -0.39
C HIS A 211 -2.22 2.16 -1.37
N ASP A 212 -2.89 3.31 -1.43
CA ASP A 212 -4.01 3.52 -2.35
C ASP A 212 -3.54 3.65 -3.81
N LEU A 213 -2.26 3.99 -4.05
CA LEU A 213 -1.64 3.93 -5.38
C LEU A 213 -1.61 2.51 -5.93
N ARG A 214 -1.39 1.52 -5.08
CA ARG A 214 -1.48 0.12 -5.45
C ARG A 214 -2.92 -0.29 -5.78
N HIS A 215 -3.89 0.24 -5.05
CA HIS A 215 -5.30 0.04 -5.37
C HIS A 215 -5.66 0.68 -6.71
N ALA A 216 -5.17 1.90 -6.97
CA ALA A 216 -5.35 2.56 -8.26
C ALA A 216 -4.75 1.75 -9.42
N ASN A 217 -3.51 1.27 -9.28
CA ASN A 217 -2.86 0.41 -10.28
C ASN A 217 -3.70 -0.84 -10.59
N ALA A 218 -4.17 -1.54 -9.56
CA ALA A 218 -5.00 -2.73 -9.73
C ALA A 218 -6.32 -2.42 -10.46
N SER A 219 -6.99 -1.34 -10.07
CA SER A 219 -8.26 -0.92 -10.65
C SER A 219 -8.12 -0.50 -12.11
N LEU A 220 -7.03 0.20 -12.46
CA LEU A 220 -6.71 0.52 -13.84
C LEU A 220 -6.53 -0.76 -14.67
N LEU A 221 -5.79 -1.75 -14.18
CA LEU A 221 -5.60 -3.03 -14.86
C LEU A 221 -6.92 -3.80 -15.05
N ILE A 222 -7.81 -3.80 -14.04
CA ILE A 222 -9.15 -4.41 -14.13
C ILE A 222 -9.99 -3.71 -15.19
N ASN A 223 -10.02 -2.38 -15.18
CA ASN A 223 -10.78 -1.59 -16.16
C ASN A 223 -10.27 -1.78 -17.60
N MET A 224 -8.99 -2.10 -17.77
CA MET A 224 -8.38 -2.47 -19.06
C MET A 224 -8.64 -3.94 -19.45
N GLY A 225 -9.37 -4.71 -18.65
CA GLY A 225 -9.70 -6.12 -18.93
C GLY A 225 -8.56 -7.10 -18.69
N VAL A 226 -7.52 -6.72 -17.96
CA VAL A 226 -6.41 -7.64 -17.63
C VAL A 226 -6.94 -8.76 -16.73
N PRO A 227 -6.62 -10.05 -17.02
CA PRO A 227 -7.10 -11.16 -16.22
C PRO A 227 -6.70 -11.08 -14.74
N VAL A 228 -7.63 -11.39 -13.82
CA VAL A 228 -7.43 -11.30 -12.36
C VAL A 228 -6.19 -12.05 -11.89
N LYS A 229 -5.90 -13.19 -12.50
CA LYS A 229 -4.71 -13.99 -12.19
C LYS A 229 -3.43 -13.18 -12.45
N VAL A 230 -3.34 -12.51 -13.61
CA VAL A 230 -2.19 -11.68 -13.97
C VAL A 230 -2.05 -10.51 -13.02
N ILE A 231 -3.16 -9.84 -12.67
CA ILE A 231 -3.17 -8.75 -11.68
C ILE A 231 -2.70 -9.23 -10.31
N SER A 232 -3.17 -10.40 -9.87
CA SER A 232 -2.79 -11.00 -8.58
C SER A 232 -1.29 -11.31 -8.53
N GLU A 233 -0.73 -11.87 -9.62
CA GLU A 233 0.70 -12.14 -9.77
C GLU A 233 1.51 -10.84 -9.80
N HIS A 234 1.08 -9.84 -10.58
CA HIS A 234 1.70 -8.52 -10.67
C HIS A 234 1.77 -7.83 -9.29
N LEU A 235 0.69 -7.89 -8.54
CA LEU A 235 0.63 -7.31 -7.20
C LEU A 235 1.34 -8.18 -6.14
N GLY A 236 1.56 -9.48 -6.38
CA GLY A 236 2.11 -10.42 -5.41
C GLY A 236 1.10 -10.73 -4.29
N HIS A 237 -0.14 -11.01 -4.64
CA HIS A 237 -1.12 -11.58 -3.74
C HIS A 237 -0.96 -13.09 -3.70
N CYS A 238 -1.05 -13.68 -2.50
CA CYS A 238 -0.93 -15.13 -2.33
C CYS A 238 -2.12 -15.90 -2.91
N ASP A 239 -3.27 -15.24 -3.05
CA ASP A 239 -4.53 -15.81 -3.52
C ASP A 239 -5.26 -14.77 -4.38
N THR A 240 -5.77 -15.20 -5.53
CA THR A 240 -6.63 -14.38 -6.42
C THR A 240 -7.87 -13.88 -5.71
N ARG A 241 -8.41 -14.65 -4.75
CA ARG A 241 -9.53 -14.23 -3.89
C ARG A 241 -9.28 -12.89 -3.20
N THR A 242 -8.03 -12.61 -2.83
CA THR A 242 -7.67 -11.31 -2.25
C THR A 242 -7.95 -10.18 -3.23
N THR A 243 -7.55 -10.35 -4.50
CA THR A 243 -7.82 -9.39 -5.57
C THR A 243 -9.32 -9.29 -5.85
N GLU A 244 -10.01 -10.41 -6.00
CA GLU A 244 -11.46 -10.45 -6.27
C GLU A 244 -12.27 -9.76 -5.17
N ASN A 245 -11.98 -10.05 -3.91
CA ASN A 245 -12.72 -9.46 -2.77
C ASN A 245 -12.47 -7.96 -2.62
N ILE A 246 -11.22 -7.51 -2.79
CA ILE A 246 -10.87 -6.09 -2.65
C ILE A 246 -11.48 -5.26 -3.78
N TYR A 247 -11.52 -5.80 -4.99
CA TYR A 247 -11.95 -5.09 -6.20
C TYR A 247 -13.30 -5.57 -6.75
N ALA A 248 -14.13 -6.22 -5.93
CA ALA A 248 -15.43 -6.75 -6.34
C ALA A 248 -16.33 -5.69 -6.98
N HIS A 249 -16.29 -4.45 -6.49
CA HIS A 249 -17.05 -3.32 -7.02
C HIS A 249 -16.59 -2.94 -8.45
N VAL A 250 -15.28 -2.93 -8.71
CA VAL A 250 -14.72 -2.63 -10.04
C VAL A 250 -15.07 -3.73 -11.04
N PHE A 251 -15.05 -4.99 -10.60
CA PHE A 251 -15.48 -6.12 -11.41
C PHE A 251 -16.99 -6.08 -11.73
N ALA A 252 -17.82 -5.52 -10.85
CA ALA A 252 -19.25 -5.38 -11.13
C ALA A 252 -19.50 -4.41 -12.31
N GLU A 253 -18.79 -3.28 -12.35
CA GLU A 253 -18.85 -2.33 -13.46
C GLU A 253 -18.34 -2.94 -14.77
N THR A 254 -17.24 -3.71 -14.71
CA THR A 254 -16.68 -4.38 -15.89
C THR A 254 -17.62 -5.46 -16.43
N ARG A 255 -18.37 -6.17 -15.57
CA ARG A 255 -19.38 -7.14 -16.01
C ARG A 255 -20.54 -6.47 -16.74
N ALA A 256 -20.98 -5.29 -16.31
CA ALA A 256 -22.01 -4.53 -17.03
C ALA A 256 -21.53 -4.18 -18.47
N LYS A 257 -20.29 -3.68 -18.59
CA LYS A 257 -19.68 -3.40 -19.91
C LYS A 257 -19.55 -4.63 -20.79
N ALA A 258 -19.28 -5.81 -20.21
CA ALA A 258 -19.22 -7.06 -20.96
C ALA A 258 -20.59 -7.48 -21.52
N ALA A 259 -21.67 -7.27 -20.78
CA ALA A 259 -23.04 -7.51 -21.27
C ALA A 259 -23.37 -6.59 -22.44
N ASP A 260 -23.03 -5.30 -22.35
CA ASP A 260 -23.21 -4.32 -23.42
C ASP A 260 -22.40 -4.69 -24.67
N ALA A 261 -21.14 -5.12 -24.50
CA ALA A 261 -20.28 -5.55 -25.59
C ALA A 261 -20.84 -6.79 -26.33
N ILE A 262 -21.42 -7.76 -25.60
CA ILE A 262 -22.09 -8.92 -26.22
C ILE A 262 -23.33 -8.46 -27.00
N SER A 263 -24.13 -7.54 -26.43
CA SER A 263 -25.30 -6.97 -27.11
C SER A 263 -24.93 -6.25 -28.39
N GLN A 264 -23.81 -5.49 -28.38
CA GLN A 264 -23.30 -4.80 -29.57
C GLN A 264 -22.74 -5.79 -30.62
N ALA A 265 -22.03 -6.84 -30.19
CA ALA A 265 -21.43 -7.82 -31.08
C ALA A 265 -22.44 -8.71 -31.80
N LEU A 266 -23.53 -9.07 -31.10
CA LEU A 266 -24.57 -9.94 -31.64
C LEU A 266 -25.68 -9.17 -32.40
N GLY A 267 -25.74 -7.84 -32.26
CA GLY A 267 -26.80 -7.00 -32.82
C GLY A 267 -28.17 -7.28 -32.17
N THR A 268 -29.11 -6.40 -32.39
CA THR A 268 -30.53 -6.69 -32.09
C THR A 268 -31.02 -7.70 -33.13
N VAL A 269 -31.14 -8.96 -32.74
CA VAL A 269 -31.89 -9.94 -33.54
C VAL A 269 -33.35 -9.47 -33.53
N ASN A 270 -33.79 -8.88 -34.65
CA ASN A 270 -35.23 -8.59 -34.90
C ASN A 270 -35.93 -9.87 -35.26
#